data_30cd7f6dcffb6ddaad1d427082f1d2d5
#
_entry.id   30cd7f6dcffb6ddaad1d427082f1d2d5
#
_cell.length_a   1.000
_cell.length_b   1.000
_cell.length_c   1.000
_cell.angle_alpha   90.00
_cell.angle_beta   90.00
_cell.angle_gamma   90.00
#
_symmetry.space_group_name_H-M   'P 1'
#
loop_
_entity.id
_entity.type
_entity.pdbx_description
1 polymer ?
#
loop_
_entity_poly.entity_id
_entity_poly.type
_entity_poly.pdbx_seq_one_letter_code
_entity_poly.pdbx_strand_id
1 'polypeptide(L)'
;MARKIRDHYEADEVSAEPELSCWLCARPMGNVTEWHHPVPKSRGGKERQPVHPICHRTIHANFTNSDLEKRFATVEALLAHPEIGRFVDWIANKPSDFNAPT
;
A
#
# COMPACT_ATOMS: atom_id res chain seq x y z
N MET A 1 20.16 0.41 -27.49
CA MET A 1 19.51 0.87 -27.91
C MET A 1 19.46 0.83 -28.08
N ALA A 2 19.54 0.89 -27.46
CA ALA A 2 18.92 1.17 -27.51
C ALA A 2 18.85 0.86 -27.27
N ARG A 3 18.86 0.85 -26.91
CA ARG A 3 18.34 0.90 -26.84
C ARG A 3 18.11 0.65 -26.57
N LYS A 4 18.27 0.66 -26.12
CA LYS A 4 17.82 0.71 -26.00
C LYS A 4 17.64 0.65 -25.66
N ILE A 5 18.16 0.33 -25.47
CA ILE A 5 17.80 0.52 -25.56
C ILE A 5 17.81 0.48 -25.22
N ARG A 6 18.14 0.48 -24.84
CA ARG A 6 17.87 0.66 -24.88
C ARG A 6 17.73 0.74 -24.55
N ASP A 7 18.17 0.49 -24.19
CA ASP A 7 17.93 0.74 -24.32
C ASP A 7 18.03 0.84 -23.84
N HIS A 8 18.53 0.85 -23.41
CA HIS A 8 18.32 1.11 -23.45
C HIS A 8 18.35 1.22 -22.86
N TYR A 9 18.36 1.17 -21.99
CA TYR A 9 18.20 1.52 -22.00
C TYR A 9 18.26 1.67 -21.36
N GLU A 10 18.37 1.70 -20.76
CA GLU A 10 18.28 2.00 -20.62
C GLU A 10 18.31 2.10 -19.90
N ALA A 11 18.70 2.22 -19.48
CA ALA A 11 18.44 2.44 -19.00
C ALA A 11 18.53 2.45 -18.36
N ASP A 12 18.83 2.38 -18.13
CA ASP A 12 18.53 2.60 -17.73
C ASP A 12 18.40 2.71 -17.13
N GLU A 13 18.45 2.66 -16.93
CA GLU A 13 17.86 2.74 -16.45
C GLU A 13 17.43 2.66 -15.76
N VAL A 14 17.94 2.79 -15.37
CA VAL A 14 17.26 2.67 -14.86
C VAL A 14 16.65 2.68 -14.58
N SER A 15 16.64 2.47 -14.36
CA SER A 15 15.70 2.43 -14.25
C SER A 15 15.10 2.69 -13.87
N ALA A 16 15.24 2.67 -14.24
CA ALA A 16 14.45 3.34 -13.30
C ALA A 16 13.01 2.97 -13.24
N GLU A 17 12.74 2.00 -12.53
CA GLU A 17 11.38 1.68 -12.18
C GLU A 17 10.85 2.69 -11.20
N PRO A 18 9.59 3.11 -11.34
CA PRO A 18 8.99 3.98 -10.34
C PRO A 18 8.96 3.26 -9.01
N GLU A 19 9.31 3.97 -7.95
CA GLU A 19 9.16 3.42 -6.61
C GLU A 19 7.71 3.12 -6.33
N LEU A 20 7.48 1.99 -5.68
CA LEU A 20 6.13 1.69 -5.19
C LEU A 20 5.81 2.60 -4.01
N SER A 21 4.58 3.02 -3.95
CA SER A 21 4.05 3.78 -2.83
C SER A 21 2.98 2.97 -2.13
N CYS A 22 2.89 3.15 -0.81
CA CYS A 22 1.86 2.47 -0.03
C CYS A 22 0.48 2.94 -0.46
N TRP A 23 -0.39 2.00 -0.74
CA TRP A 23 -1.75 2.30 -1.17
C TRP A 23 -2.54 3.07 -0.11
N LEU A 24 -2.26 2.82 1.19
CA LEU A 24 -3.00 3.51 2.25
C LEU A 24 -2.42 4.88 2.59
N CYS A 25 -1.14 4.95 2.92
CA CYS A 25 -0.56 6.20 3.46
C CYS A 25 0.21 7.00 2.42
N ALA A 26 0.41 6.47 1.24
CA ALA A 26 1.08 7.11 0.10
C ALA A 26 2.58 7.37 0.30
N ARG A 27 3.19 6.97 1.43
CA ARG A 27 4.63 7.07 1.61
C ARG A 27 5.32 6.04 0.72
N PRO A 28 6.57 6.31 0.28
CA PRO A 28 7.31 5.29 -0.45
C PRO A 28 7.41 3.99 0.35
N MET A 29 7.40 2.86 -0.35
CA MET A 29 7.59 1.58 0.30
C MET A 29 9.02 1.47 0.82
N GLY A 30 9.20 0.74 1.92
CA GLY A 30 10.51 0.46 2.49
C GLY A 30 11.01 -0.89 2.02
N ASN A 31 11.76 -1.57 2.91
CA ASN A 31 12.37 -2.86 2.57
C ASN A 31 11.37 -4.00 2.47
N VAL A 32 10.22 -3.87 3.13
CA VAL A 32 9.21 -4.92 3.16
C VAL A 32 7.92 -4.38 2.58
N THR A 33 7.42 -5.06 1.56
CA THR A 33 6.12 -4.74 0.96
C THR A 33 5.17 -5.88 1.25
N GLU A 34 4.01 -5.56 1.83
CA GLU A 34 2.93 -6.51 1.94
C GLU A 34 1.86 -6.17 0.92
N TRP A 35 1.04 -7.15 0.59
CA TRP A 35 0.04 -6.98 -0.46
C TRP A 35 -1.35 -7.15 0.14
N HIS A 36 -2.11 -6.07 0.09
CA HIS A 36 -3.46 -6.03 0.62
C HIS A 36 -4.46 -6.30 -0.50
N HIS A 37 -5.43 -7.14 -0.21
CA HIS A 37 -6.55 -7.38 -1.13
C HIS A 37 -7.70 -6.47 -0.71
N PRO A 38 -8.02 -5.40 -1.46
CA PRO A 38 -9.14 -4.51 -1.09
C PRO A 38 -10.43 -5.27 -0.89
N VAL A 39 -10.72 -6.24 -1.77
CA VAL A 39 -11.75 -7.24 -1.51
C VAL A 39 -11.01 -8.50 -1.07
N PRO A 40 -11.26 -9.01 0.15
CA PRO A 40 -10.51 -10.15 0.66
C PRO A 40 -10.56 -11.34 -0.29
N LYS A 41 -9.46 -12.08 -0.33
CA LYS A 41 -9.35 -13.24 -1.19
C LYS A 41 -10.45 -14.25 -0.92
N SER A 42 -10.82 -14.42 0.36
CA SER A 42 -11.92 -15.31 0.76
C SER A 42 -13.27 -14.85 0.23
N ARG A 43 -13.37 -13.62 -0.26
CA ARG A 43 -14.59 -13.06 -0.84
C ARG A 43 -14.46 -12.88 -2.35
N GLY A 44 -13.53 -13.58 -2.98
CA GLY A 44 -13.36 -13.56 -4.42
C GLY A 44 -12.49 -12.44 -4.96
N GLY A 45 -11.81 -11.70 -4.10
CA GLY A 45 -10.94 -10.60 -4.52
C GLY A 45 -9.70 -11.11 -5.23
N LYS A 46 -9.33 -10.46 -6.33
CA LYS A 46 -8.16 -10.83 -7.12
C LYS A 46 -7.13 -9.71 -7.18
N GLU A 47 -7.57 -8.48 -7.04
CA GLU A 47 -6.69 -7.32 -7.07
C GLU A 47 -5.92 -7.23 -5.77
N ARG A 48 -4.67 -6.75 -5.84
CA ARG A 48 -3.88 -6.50 -4.64
C ARG A 48 -3.17 -5.17 -4.77
N GLN A 49 -2.88 -4.55 -3.62
CA GLN A 49 -2.24 -3.25 -3.57
C GLN A 49 -1.08 -3.30 -2.57
N PRO A 50 0.04 -2.60 -2.87
CA PRO A 50 1.18 -2.60 -1.96
C PRO A 50 0.89 -1.76 -0.72
N VAL A 51 1.23 -2.27 0.44
CA VAL A 51 1.07 -1.54 1.70
C VAL A 51 2.24 -1.83 2.62
N HIS A 52 2.55 -0.88 3.50
CA HIS A 52 3.49 -1.13 4.58
C HIS A 52 2.91 -2.18 5.53
N PRO A 53 3.76 -2.99 6.18
CA PRO A 53 3.26 -3.96 7.17
C PRO A 53 2.40 -3.32 8.26
N ILE A 54 2.81 -2.14 8.76
CA ILE A 54 2.05 -1.47 9.81
C ILE A 54 0.70 -0.96 9.30
N CYS A 55 0.65 -0.50 8.05
CA CYS A 55 -0.60 -0.07 7.44
C CYS A 55 -1.55 -1.25 7.24
N HIS A 56 -1.00 -2.37 6.79
CA HIS A 56 -1.78 -3.59 6.57
C HIS A 56 -2.38 -4.09 7.87
N ARG A 57 -1.58 -4.12 8.95
CA ARG A 57 -2.08 -4.52 10.28
C ARG A 57 -3.18 -3.60 10.76
N THR A 58 -3.02 -2.29 10.55
CA THR A 58 -4.01 -1.32 11.00
C THR A 58 -5.35 -1.53 10.29
N ILE A 59 -5.33 -1.81 8.99
CA ILE A 59 -6.56 -2.11 8.25
C ILE A 59 -7.25 -3.32 8.89
N HIS A 60 -6.51 -4.41 9.07
CA HIS A 60 -7.12 -5.66 9.55
C HIS A 60 -7.43 -5.63 11.04
N ALA A 61 -6.86 -4.70 11.80
CA ALA A 61 -7.22 -4.51 13.20
C ALA A 61 -8.55 -3.76 13.35
N ASN A 62 -8.96 -3.00 12.34
CA ASN A 62 -10.15 -2.16 12.44
C ASN A 62 -11.35 -2.71 11.67
N PHE A 63 -11.15 -3.64 10.73
CA PHE A 63 -12.22 -4.08 9.85
C PHE A 63 -12.21 -5.59 9.71
N THR A 64 -13.41 -6.18 9.66
CA THR A 64 -13.57 -7.59 9.29
C THR A 64 -13.47 -7.72 7.77
N ASN A 65 -13.34 -8.95 7.28
CA ASN A 65 -13.36 -9.21 5.85
C ASN A 65 -14.67 -8.76 5.22
N SER A 66 -15.79 -8.92 5.93
CA SER A 66 -17.08 -8.47 5.44
C SER A 66 -17.13 -6.95 5.30
N ASP A 67 -16.57 -6.23 6.29
CA ASP A 67 -16.49 -4.77 6.22
C ASP A 67 -15.67 -4.32 5.02
N LEU A 68 -14.53 -4.95 4.79
CA LEU A 68 -13.66 -4.59 3.67
C LEU A 68 -14.35 -4.80 2.34
N GLU A 69 -15.03 -5.94 2.19
CA GLU A 69 -15.73 -6.23 0.95
C GLU A 69 -16.85 -5.24 0.68
N LYS A 70 -17.63 -4.91 1.70
CA LYS A 70 -18.90 -4.20 1.49
C LYS A 70 -18.78 -2.70 1.58
N ARG A 71 -17.83 -2.18 2.38
CA ARG A 71 -17.80 -0.75 2.67
C ARG A 71 -16.44 -0.10 2.56
N PHE A 72 -15.35 -0.87 2.64
CA PHE A 72 -14.01 -0.31 2.73
C PHE A 72 -13.07 -0.92 1.69
N ALA A 73 -13.60 -1.18 0.50
CA ALA A 73 -12.80 -1.74 -0.59
C ALA A 73 -11.98 -0.69 -1.33
N THR A 74 -12.16 0.59 -1.05
CA THR A 74 -11.41 1.66 -1.69
C THR A 74 -10.59 2.42 -0.65
N VAL A 75 -9.50 3.05 -1.10
CA VAL A 75 -8.67 3.84 -0.19
C VAL A 75 -9.43 5.06 0.31
N GLU A 76 -10.29 5.64 -0.54
CA GLU A 76 -11.10 6.79 -0.13
C GLU A 76 -12.00 6.45 1.04
N ALA A 77 -12.64 5.29 0.99
CA ALA A 77 -13.51 4.85 2.08
C ALA A 77 -12.71 4.61 3.36
N LEU A 78 -11.53 4.00 3.24
CA LEU A 78 -10.67 3.78 4.39
C LEU A 78 -10.24 5.10 5.03
N LEU A 79 -9.79 6.06 4.20
CA LEU A 79 -9.30 7.34 4.71
C LEU A 79 -10.41 8.16 5.35
N ALA A 80 -11.66 7.96 4.95
CA ALA A 80 -12.80 8.65 5.56
C ALA A 80 -13.13 8.12 6.95
N HIS A 81 -12.64 6.94 7.32
CA HIS A 81 -12.88 6.38 8.64
C HIS A 81 -11.99 7.09 9.66
N PRO A 82 -12.54 7.56 10.80
CA PRO A 82 -11.76 8.38 11.74
C PRO A 82 -10.50 7.69 12.26
N GLU A 83 -10.57 6.40 12.56
CA GLU A 83 -9.39 5.68 13.07
C GLU A 83 -8.29 5.60 12.02
N ILE A 84 -8.67 5.33 10.78
CA ILE A 84 -7.69 5.25 9.69
C ILE A 84 -7.12 6.63 9.39
N GLY A 85 -7.97 7.66 9.37
CA GLY A 85 -7.50 9.04 9.16
C GLY A 85 -6.48 9.47 10.20
N ARG A 86 -6.75 9.19 11.47
CA ARG A 86 -5.81 9.51 12.54
C ARG A 86 -4.50 8.74 12.39
N PHE A 87 -4.59 7.47 12.05
CA PHE A 87 -3.39 6.66 11.83
C PHE A 87 -2.55 7.20 10.68
N VAL A 88 -3.19 7.54 9.57
CA VAL A 88 -2.46 8.04 8.39
C VAL A 88 -1.79 9.37 8.70
N ASP A 89 -2.46 10.26 9.42
CA ASP A 89 -1.86 11.52 9.83
C ASP A 89 -0.63 11.30 10.72
N TRP A 90 -0.74 10.35 11.65
CA TRP A 90 0.35 10.05 12.57
C TRP A 90 1.54 9.42 11.84
N ILE A 91 1.27 8.51 10.91
CA ILE A 91 2.33 7.78 10.22
C ILE A 91 3.04 8.63 9.15
N ALA A 92 2.44 9.75 8.74
CA ALA A 92 2.91 10.53 7.61
C ALA A 92 4.36 11.02 7.77
N ASN A 93 4.80 11.24 9.01
CA ASN A 93 6.16 11.73 9.28
C ASN A 93 7.16 10.64 9.60
N LYS A 94 6.77 9.38 9.50
CA LYS A 94 7.64 8.27 9.87
C LYS A 94 8.41 7.75 8.66
N PRO A 95 9.61 7.20 8.87
CA PRO A 95 10.35 6.60 7.76
C PRO A 95 9.59 5.43 7.15
N SER A 96 9.94 5.09 5.90
CA SER A 96 9.25 4.02 5.16
C SER A 96 9.30 2.67 5.88
N ASP A 97 10.37 2.39 6.60
CA ASP A 97 10.51 1.11 7.30
C ASP A 97 10.04 1.17 8.76
N PHE A 98 9.43 2.28 9.16
CA PHE A 98 8.92 2.41 10.52
C PHE A 98 7.87 1.32 10.79
N ASN A 99 8.01 0.66 11.91
CA ASN A 99 7.10 -0.40 12.31
C ASN A 99 6.99 -0.39 13.83
N ALA A 100 5.77 -0.41 14.32
CA ALA A 100 5.51 -0.40 15.75
C ALA A 100 4.33 -1.33 16.03
N PRO A 101 4.24 -1.86 17.26
CA PRO A 101 3.06 -2.66 17.61
C PRO A 101 1.79 -1.83 17.50
N THR A 102 0.73 -2.48 17.06
CA THR A 102 -0.58 -1.83 16.96
C THR A 102 -1.55 -2.41 17.96
#